data_5ea928d2ca252a5744a953f561661bb1
#
_entry.id   5ea928d2ca252a5744a953f561661bb1
#
_cell.length_a   1.000
_cell.length_b   1.000
_cell.length_c   1.000
_cell.angle_alpha   90.00
_cell.angle_beta   90.00
_cell.angle_gamma   90.00
#
_symmetry.space_group_name_H-M   'P 1'
#
loop_
_entity.id
_entity.type
_entity.pdbx_description
1 polymer ?
#
loop_
_entity_poly.entity_id
_entity_poly.type
_entity_poly.pdbx_seq_one_letter_code
_entity_poly.pdbx_strand_id
1 'polypeptide(L)'
;VASIPPQGGRKHPNQEFVQLDTTNILFICGGAFDGLEKIIQQRTEKNSIGFGADVHGEAENKEIGKIIANVEPEDLIKYGLIPEFIGRLPVIASLDSLDKEALVKILTDPKNALTKQFKKLFNMEGVELEFRPDAIDEIASQAIERKTGARGLRSIMEESLKEIMFELPGVNSLKAVVIDRATIKDKTKPYFVYSEDKKKNNQFK
;
A
#
# COMPACT_ATOMS: atom_id res chain seq x y z
N VAL A 1 -20.80 -14.22 -23.50
CA VAL A 1 -19.78 -15.27 -23.62
C VAL A 1 -18.56 -14.70 -24.33
N ALA A 2 -17.39 -14.83 -23.73
CA ALA A 2 -16.11 -14.40 -24.29
C ALA A 2 -15.34 -15.59 -24.86
N SER A 3 -14.71 -15.42 -26.02
CA SER A 3 -13.86 -16.44 -26.65
C SER A 3 -12.39 -16.16 -26.30
N ILE A 4 -11.78 -17.06 -25.56
CA ILE A 4 -10.42 -16.91 -25.02
C ILE A 4 -9.50 -17.93 -25.69
N PRO A 5 -8.31 -17.53 -26.22
CA PRO A 5 -7.33 -18.48 -26.72
C PRO A 5 -6.77 -19.34 -25.57
N PRO A 6 -6.66 -20.68 -25.73
CA PRO A 6 -6.30 -21.61 -24.64
C PRO A 6 -4.92 -21.33 -24.04
N GLN A 7 -4.00 -20.80 -24.81
CA GLN A 7 -2.60 -20.54 -24.39
C GLN A 7 -2.33 -19.05 -24.11
N GLY A 8 -3.36 -18.18 -24.18
CA GLY A 8 -3.18 -16.74 -24.13
C GLY A 8 -2.48 -16.19 -25.39
N GLY A 9 -2.29 -14.88 -25.46
CA GLY A 9 -1.59 -14.23 -26.54
C GLY A 9 -2.44 -13.88 -27.78
N ARG A 10 -1.80 -13.77 -28.95
CA ARG A 10 -2.47 -13.35 -30.20
C ARG A 10 -3.42 -14.43 -30.71
N LYS A 11 -4.60 -14.01 -31.19
CA LYS A 11 -5.56 -14.89 -31.87
C LYS A 11 -4.97 -15.40 -33.18
N HIS A 12 -4.91 -16.72 -33.35
CA HIS A 12 -4.56 -17.35 -34.63
C HIS A 12 -5.82 -17.85 -35.32
N PRO A 13 -5.90 -17.77 -36.66
CA PRO A 13 -7.14 -18.11 -37.41
C PRO A 13 -7.64 -19.54 -37.22
N ASN A 14 -6.74 -20.49 -36.96
CA ASN A 14 -7.03 -21.93 -36.87
C ASN A 14 -7.01 -22.46 -35.44
N GLN A 15 -7.16 -21.62 -34.42
CA GLN A 15 -7.12 -22.05 -33.03
C GLN A 15 -8.54 -22.20 -32.46
N GLU A 16 -8.83 -23.31 -31.80
CA GLU A 16 -10.05 -23.46 -31.02
C GLU A 16 -10.05 -22.51 -29.82
N PHE A 17 -11.16 -21.79 -29.60
CA PHE A 17 -11.33 -20.87 -28.50
C PHE A 17 -12.14 -21.51 -27.36
N VAL A 18 -11.69 -21.31 -26.14
CA VAL A 18 -12.48 -21.66 -24.97
C VAL A 18 -13.58 -20.62 -24.79
N GLN A 19 -14.82 -21.07 -24.71
CA GLN A 19 -15.96 -20.20 -24.44
C GLN A 19 -16.11 -19.99 -22.92
N LEU A 20 -16.03 -18.74 -22.48
CA LEU A 20 -16.19 -18.34 -21.09
C LEU A 20 -17.49 -17.55 -20.94
N ASP A 21 -18.40 -18.03 -20.09
CA ASP A 21 -19.55 -17.25 -19.67
C ASP A 21 -19.13 -16.21 -18.62
N THR A 22 -19.29 -14.93 -18.94
CA THR A 22 -18.91 -13.80 -18.09
C THR A 22 -20.08 -13.23 -17.27
N THR A 23 -21.25 -13.87 -17.30
CA THR A 23 -22.48 -13.36 -16.64
C THR A 23 -22.31 -13.14 -15.14
N ASN A 24 -21.58 -14.03 -14.47
CA ASN A 24 -21.36 -13.98 -13.02
C ASN A 24 -19.95 -13.47 -12.63
N ILE A 25 -19.26 -12.75 -13.52
CA ILE A 25 -17.96 -12.16 -13.23
C ILE A 25 -18.14 -10.71 -12.82
N LEU A 26 -17.67 -10.36 -11.62
CA LEU A 26 -17.59 -8.97 -11.17
C LEU A 26 -16.38 -8.29 -11.78
N PHE A 27 -16.59 -7.16 -12.44
CA PHE A 27 -15.54 -6.31 -12.98
C PHE A 27 -15.31 -5.11 -12.05
N ILE A 28 -14.09 -4.95 -11.58
CA ILE A 28 -13.66 -3.80 -10.79
C ILE A 28 -12.56 -3.08 -11.58
N CYS A 29 -12.85 -1.85 -12.01
CA CYS A 29 -11.93 -1.01 -12.75
C CYS A 29 -11.47 0.12 -11.86
N GLY A 30 -10.17 0.39 -11.82
CA GLY A 30 -9.60 1.47 -11.02
C GLY A 30 -8.54 2.24 -11.78
N GLY A 31 -8.34 3.51 -11.42
CA GLY A 31 -7.34 4.40 -11.98
C GLY A 31 -7.08 5.58 -11.06
N ALA A 32 -5.99 6.33 -11.32
CA ALA A 32 -5.67 7.55 -10.58
C ALA A 32 -6.54 8.73 -10.99
N PHE A 33 -6.96 8.78 -12.27
CA PHE A 33 -7.79 9.83 -12.84
C PHE A 33 -7.25 11.24 -12.59
N ASP A 34 -5.94 11.43 -12.77
CA ASP A 34 -5.27 12.71 -12.54
C ASP A 34 -5.90 13.82 -13.44
N GLY A 35 -6.31 14.93 -12.83
CA GLY A 35 -6.99 16.02 -13.50
C GLY A 35 -8.52 15.93 -13.50
N LEU A 36 -9.12 14.83 -13.03
CA LEU A 36 -10.57 14.69 -12.89
C LEU A 36 -11.15 15.71 -11.90
N GLU A 37 -10.39 16.05 -10.85
CA GLU A 37 -10.76 17.04 -9.85
C GLU A 37 -11.07 18.41 -10.47
N LYS A 38 -10.33 18.82 -11.52
CA LYS A 38 -10.55 20.08 -12.22
C LYS A 38 -11.87 20.09 -13.00
N ILE A 39 -12.23 18.94 -13.57
CA ILE A 39 -13.49 18.79 -14.32
C ILE A 39 -14.67 18.88 -13.37
N ILE A 40 -14.57 18.23 -12.20
CA ILE A 40 -15.61 18.28 -11.17
C ILE A 40 -15.76 19.69 -10.62
N GLN A 41 -14.64 20.37 -10.32
CA GLN A 41 -14.64 21.77 -9.87
C GLN A 41 -15.33 22.69 -10.87
N GLN A 42 -14.98 22.60 -12.14
CA GLN A 42 -15.61 23.40 -13.21
C GLN A 42 -17.14 23.17 -13.31
N ARG A 43 -17.62 21.96 -13.01
CA ARG A 43 -19.06 21.67 -12.95
C ARG A 43 -19.71 22.30 -11.73
N THR A 44 -19.09 22.15 -10.56
CA THR A 44 -19.61 22.67 -9.30
C THR A 44 -19.54 24.18 -9.21
N GLU A 45 -18.48 24.81 -9.73
CA GLU A 45 -18.31 26.27 -9.75
C GLU A 45 -19.29 26.96 -10.72
N LYS A 46 -19.62 26.36 -11.85
CA LYS A 46 -20.65 26.89 -12.75
C LYS A 46 -22.03 26.95 -12.11
N ASN A 47 -22.28 26.11 -11.11
CA ASN A 47 -23.52 26.11 -10.33
C ASN A 47 -23.47 27.02 -9.10
N SER A 48 -22.30 27.57 -8.76
CA SER A 48 -22.06 28.46 -7.62
C SER A 48 -21.54 29.80 -8.12
N ILE A 49 -22.43 30.78 -8.29
CA ILE A 49 -22.05 32.17 -8.52
C ILE A 49 -21.60 32.76 -7.17
N GLY A 50 -20.28 32.71 -6.87
CA GLY A 50 -19.74 33.31 -5.65
C GLY A 50 -18.27 32.94 -5.42
N PHE A 51 -17.44 33.96 -5.49
CA PHE A 51 -16.05 34.18 -5.06
C PHE A 51 -15.26 32.98 -4.53
N GLY A 52 -14.13 32.71 -5.24
CA GLY A 52 -13.11 31.74 -4.90
C GLY A 52 -12.25 32.16 -3.71
N ALA A 53 -11.64 31.17 -3.08
CA ALA A 53 -10.54 31.37 -2.15
C ALA A 53 -9.38 30.44 -2.53
N ASP A 54 -8.19 31.01 -2.64
CA ASP A 54 -6.93 30.31 -2.73
C ASP A 54 -6.64 29.56 -1.44
N VAL A 55 -6.36 28.26 -1.53
CA VAL A 55 -5.85 27.49 -0.37
C VAL A 55 -4.63 26.70 -0.81
N HIS A 56 -3.50 27.01 -0.19
CA HIS A 56 -2.25 26.29 -0.37
C HIS A 56 -1.95 25.40 0.84
N GLY A 57 -1.54 24.15 0.62
CA GLY A 57 -0.93 23.33 1.65
C GLY A 57 -1.55 21.94 1.86
N GLU A 58 -1.30 21.37 3.03
CA GLU A 58 -1.73 20.00 3.43
C GLU A 58 -3.25 19.76 3.39
N ALA A 59 -4.05 20.82 3.37
CA ALA A 59 -5.48 20.81 3.12
C ALA A 59 -5.83 20.27 1.71
N GLU A 60 -4.94 20.44 0.73
CA GLU A 60 -5.17 20.16 -0.68
C GLU A 60 -5.56 18.70 -0.96
N ASN A 61 -4.89 17.73 -0.34
CA ASN A 61 -5.21 16.30 -0.55
C ASN A 61 -6.54 15.88 0.09
N LYS A 62 -6.92 16.48 1.22
CA LYS A 62 -8.23 16.23 1.84
C LYS A 62 -9.36 16.90 1.07
N GLU A 63 -9.07 18.04 0.45
CA GLU A 63 -10.03 18.73 -0.42
C GLU A 63 -10.22 17.97 -1.74
N ILE A 64 -9.15 17.45 -2.35
CA ILE A 64 -9.23 16.63 -3.57
C ILE A 64 -10.11 15.41 -3.34
N GLY A 65 -9.95 14.70 -2.22
CA GLY A 65 -10.82 13.57 -1.88
C GLY A 65 -12.29 13.94 -1.80
N LYS A 66 -12.63 15.08 -1.18
CA LYS A 66 -14.00 15.60 -1.11
C LYS A 66 -14.54 16.01 -2.48
N ILE A 67 -13.70 16.57 -3.34
CA ILE A 67 -14.08 16.94 -4.71
C ILE A 67 -14.39 15.68 -5.51
N ILE A 68 -13.50 14.69 -5.48
CA ILE A 68 -13.67 13.42 -6.19
C ILE A 68 -14.88 12.63 -5.68
N ALA A 69 -15.25 12.77 -4.39
CA ALA A 69 -16.45 12.15 -3.85
C ALA A 69 -17.75 12.61 -4.55
N ASN A 70 -17.72 13.79 -5.18
CA ASN A 70 -18.84 14.34 -5.94
C ASN A 70 -18.79 14.01 -7.44
N VAL A 71 -18.00 12.99 -7.85
CA VAL A 71 -17.89 12.58 -9.23
C VAL A 71 -19.20 12.05 -9.78
N GLU A 72 -19.55 12.49 -10.99
CA GLU A 72 -20.71 12.03 -11.74
C GLU A 72 -20.28 11.34 -13.04
N PRO A 73 -21.14 10.48 -13.63
CA PRO A 73 -20.84 9.82 -14.89
C PRO A 73 -20.45 10.80 -16.02
N GLU A 74 -21.05 11.98 -16.03
CA GLU A 74 -20.74 13.04 -17.02
C GLU A 74 -19.30 13.57 -16.90
N ASP A 75 -18.74 13.63 -15.68
CA ASP A 75 -17.37 14.07 -15.45
C ASP A 75 -16.38 13.07 -16.04
N LEU A 76 -16.67 11.77 -15.92
CA LEU A 76 -15.87 10.70 -16.51
C LEU A 76 -15.92 10.72 -18.04
N ILE A 77 -17.06 11.06 -18.64
CA ILE A 77 -17.19 11.23 -20.08
C ILE A 77 -16.38 12.45 -20.54
N LYS A 78 -16.45 13.57 -19.82
CA LYS A 78 -15.63 14.76 -20.10
C LYS A 78 -14.14 14.50 -19.92
N TYR A 79 -13.77 13.62 -18.97
CA TYR A 79 -12.40 13.17 -18.76
C TYR A 79 -11.86 12.36 -19.95
N GLY A 80 -12.76 11.76 -20.77
CA GLY A 80 -12.42 11.04 -22.00
C GLY A 80 -12.81 9.56 -21.99
N LEU A 81 -13.57 9.10 -21.01
CA LEU A 81 -14.10 7.74 -21.02
C LEU A 81 -15.29 7.62 -21.99
N ILE A 82 -15.38 6.47 -22.65
CA ILE A 82 -16.43 6.18 -23.63
C ILE A 82 -17.78 6.04 -22.91
N PRO A 83 -18.84 6.74 -23.36
CA PRO A 83 -20.15 6.70 -22.72
C PRO A 83 -20.72 5.30 -22.54
N GLU A 84 -20.54 4.41 -23.53
CA GLU A 84 -21.00 3.03 -23.50
C GLU A 84 -20.31 2.21 -22.42
N PHE A 85 -19.04 2.54 -22.11
CA PHE A 85 -18.29 1.91 -21.03
C PHE A 85 -18.82 2.36 -19.67
N ILE A 86 -19.05 3.67 -19.49
CA ILE A 86 -19.60 4.23 -18.25
C ILE A 86 -21.01 3.70 -18.00
N GLY A 87 -21.84 3.57 -19.03
CA GLY A 87 -23.18 2.98 -18.89
C GLY A 87 -23.19 1.52 -18.43
N ARG A 88 -22.07 0.79 -18.58
CA ARG A 88 -21.90 -0.61 -18.13
C ARG A 88 -21.26 -0.74 -16.77
N LEU A 89 -20.72 0.35 -16.22
CA LEU A 89 -20.12 0.43 -14.87
C LEU A 89 -20.92 1.40 -14.01
N PRO A 90 -22.13 1.02 -13.58
CA PRO A 90 -23.06 1.95 -12.94
C PRO A 90 -22.65 2.36 -11.52
N VAL A 91 -21.74 1.63 -10.90
CA VAL A 91 -21.27 1.93 -9.53
C VAL A 91 -19.93 2.65 -9.63
N ILE A 92 -19.93 3.89 -9.21
CA ILE A 92 -18.72 4.72 -9.09
C ILE A 92 -18.41 4.85 -7.61
N ALA A 93 -17.15 4.60 -7.24
CA ALA A 93 -16.67 4.74 -5.88
C ALA A 93 -15.38 5.56 -5.86
N SER A 94 -15.33 6.57 -5.01
CA SER A 94 -14.13 7.32 -4.69
C SER A 94 -13.46 6.72 -3.46
N LEU A 95 -12.14 6.88 -3.37
CA LEU A 95 -11.35 6.47 -2.21
C LEU A 95 -10.82 7.71 -1.51
N ASP A 96 -10.92 7.72 -0.20
CA ASP A 96 -10.35 8.77 0.63
C ASP A 96 -8.83 8.64 0.76
N SER A 97 -8.17 9.76 1.06
CA SER A 97 -6.74 9.74 1.41
C SER A 97 -6.54 9.00 2.72
N LEU A 98 -5.48 8.17 2.76
CA LEU A 98 -5.13 7.43 3.96
C LEU A 98 -4.54 8.39 5.01
N ASP A 99 -5.13 8.41 6.19
CA ASP A 99 -4.58 9.04 7.36
C ASP A 99 -3.54 8.15 8.06
N LYS A 100 -2.90 8.69 9.10
CA LYS A 100 -1.88 7.96 9.86
C LYS A 100 -2.45 6.68 10.51
N GLU A 101 -3.65 6.75 11.05
CA GLU A 101 -4.29 5.61 11.72
C GLU A 101 -4.59 4.48 10.74
N ALA A 102 -5.06 4.82 9.53
CA ALA A 102 -5.27 3.84 8.48
C ALA A 102 -3.96 3.18 8.04
N LEU A 103 -2.86 3.94 7.92
CA LEU A 103 -1.54 3.39 7.58
C LEU A 103 -1.02 2.45 8.67
N VAL A 104 -1.20 2.78 9.95
CA VAL A 104 -0.86 1.89 11.08
C VAL A 104 -1.67 0.59 11.01
N LYS A 105 -2.97 0.67 10.76
CA LYS A 105 -3.82 -0.52 10.57
C LYS A 105 -3.37 -1.37 9.38
N ILE A 106 -2.99 -0.75 8.26
CA ILE A 106 -2.45 -1.47 7.09
C ILE A 106 -1.17 -2.23 7.44
N LEU A 107 -0.33 -1.68 8.32
CA LEU A 107 0.91 -2.32 8.77
C LEU A 107 0.69 -3.53 9.68
N THR A 108 -0.43 -3.57 10.44
CA THR A 108 -0.62 -4.52 11.54
C THR A 108 -1.77 -5.50 11.36
N ASP A 109 -2.93 -5.05 10.90
CA ASP A 109 -4.18 -5.80 10.98
C ASP A 109 -4.34 -6.89 9.91
N PRO A 110 -4.05 -6.68 8.62
CA PRO A 110 -4.28 -7.67 7.60
C PRO A 110 -3.61 -9.01 7.91
N LYS A 111 -4.20 -10.12 7.42
CA LYS A 111 -3.60 -11.45 7.57
C LYS A 111 -2.16 -11.49 7.07
N ASN A 112 -1.89 -10.79 5.97
CA ASN A 112 -0.58 -10.68 5.33
C ASN A 112 0.00 -9.27 5.49
N ALA A 113 -0.16 -8.65 6.66
CA ALA A 113 0.43 -7.35 6.97
C ALA A 113 1.95 -7.37 6.80
N LEU A 114 2.54 -6.22 6.42
CA LEU A 114 3.99 -6.11 6.20
C LEU A 114 4.79 -6.52 7.44
N THR A 115 4.38 -6.09 8.63
CA THR A 115 5.03 -6.48 9.89
C THR A 115 5.06 -7.99 10.07
N LYS A 116 3.97 -8.69 9.72
CA LYS A 116 3.88 -10.16 9.81
C LYS A 116 4.76 -10.85 8.77
N GLN A 117 4.88 -10.28 7.56
CA GLN A 117 5.77 -10.80 6.51
C GLN A 117 7.23 -10.75 6.98
N PHE A 118 7.70 -9.59 7.48
CA PHE A 118 9.07 -9.46 7.97
C PHE A 118 9.34 -10.33 9.20
N LYS A 119 8.38 -10.40 10.16
CA LYS A 119 8.48 -11.34 11.28
C LYS A 119 8.69 -12.78 10.81
N LYS A 120 7.96 -13.20 9.79
CA LYS A 120 8.11 -14.54 9.22
C LYS A 120 9.47 -14.75 8.58
N LEU A 121 10.01 -13.75 7.85
CA LEU A 121 11.35 -13.84 7.25
C LEU A 121 12.43 -14.02 8.33
N PHE A 122 12.39 -13.22 9.39
CA PHE A 122 13.35 -13.35 10.50
C PHE A 122 13.22 -14.69 11.24
N ASN A 123 11.99 -15.17 11.44
CA ASN A 123 11.76 -16.48 12.05
C ASN A 123 12.32 -17.65 11.22
N MET A 124 12.43 -17.51 9.89
CA MET A 124 13.08 -18.53 9.04
C MET A 124 14.57 -18.65 9.33
N GLU A 125 15.21 -17.58 9.80
CA GLU A 125 16.59 -17.55 10.27
C GLU A 125 16.72 -17.84 11.79
N GLY A 126 15.61 -18.21 12.44
CA GLY A 126 15.59 -18.52 13.88
C GLY A 126 15.62 -17.29 14.79
N VAL A 127 15.39 -16.10 14.27
CA VAL A 127 15.42 -14.83 15.01
C VAL A 127 14.00 -14.26 15.11
N GLU A 128 13.62 -13.80 16.28
CA GLU A 128 12.35 -13.11 16.49
C GLU A 128 12.48 -11.63 16.14
N LEU A 129 11.55 -11.09 15.34
CA LEU A 129 11.50 -9.66 15.01
C LEU A 129 10.33 -9.02 15.74
N GLU A 130 10.59 -7.95 16.48
CA GLU A 130 9.56 -7.16 17.15
C GLU A 130 9.61 -5.71 16.68
N PHE A 131 8.43 -5.16 16.31
CA PHE A 131 8.26 -3.73 16.07
C PHE A 131 7.55 -3.13 17.27
N ARG A 132 8.16 -2.13 17.89
CA ARG A 132 7.48 -1.34 18.92
C ARG A 132 6.38 -0.46 18.31
N PRO A 133 5.34 -0.11 19.07
CA PRO A 133 4.27 0.75 18.56
C PRO A 133 4.78 2.10 18.02
N ASP A 134 5.77 2.69 18.67
CA ASP A 134 6.40 3.93 18.26
C ASP A 134 7.16 3.83 16.92
N ALA A 135 7.73 2.67 16.61
CA ALA A 135 8.34 2.40 15.30
C ALA A 135 7.29 2.32 14.20
N ILE A 136 6.17 1.65 14.45
CA ILE A 136 5.05 1.54 13.49
C ILE A 136 4.47 2.92 13.21
N ASP A 137 4.29 3.72 14.24
CA ASP A 137 3.84 5.11 14.15
C ASP A 137 4.79 5.98 13.33
N GLU A 138 6.09 5.81 13.49
CA GLU A 138 7.10 6.55 12.74
C GLU A 138 7.12 6.14 11.27
N ILE A 139 7.00 4.83 10.95
CA ILE A 139 6.88 4.34 9.57
C ILE A 139 5.68 4.99 8.87
N ALA A 140 4.53 5.04 9.54
CA ALA A 140 3.33 5.68 9.01
C ALA A 140 3.53 7.18 8.78
N SER A 141 4.19 7.89 9.72
CA SER A 141 4.49 9.31 9.60
C SER A 141 5.40 9.61 8.41
N GLN A 142 6.48 8.84 8.23
CA GLN A 142 7.38 9.00 7.09
C GLN A 142 6.70 8.73 5.74
N ALA A 143 5.76 7.79 5.69
CA ALA A 143 5.00 7.51 4.46
C ALA A 143 4.11 8.70 4.07
N ILE A 144 3.55 9.43 5.05
CA ILE A 144 2.78 10.66 4.83
C ILE A 144 3.71 11.79 4.37
N GLU A 145 4.83 12.01 5.08
CA GLU A 145 5.82 13.06 4.74
C GLU A 145 6.36 12.88 3.32
N ARG A 146 6.66 11.63 2.93
CA ARG A 146 7.12 11.31 1.57
C ARG A 146 6.00 11.35 0.52
N LYS A 147 4.75 11.59 0.91
CA LYS A 147 3.55 11.56 0.04
C LYS A 147 3.39 10.25 -0.75
N THR A 148 3.89 9.15 -0.22
CA THR A 148 3.88 7.84 -0.89
C THR A 148 2.70 6.96 -0.47
N GLY A 149 2.00 7.33 0.62
CA GLY A 149 0.91 6.56 1.19
C GLY A 149 1.31 5.11 1.49
N ALA A 150 0.36 4.19 1.35
CA ALA A 150 0.59 2.78 1.66
C ALA A 150 1.70 2.11 0.83
N ARG A 151 1.96 2.60 -0.41
CA ARG A 151 3.02 2.05 -1.28
C ARG A 151 4.43 2.29 -0.70
N GLY A 152 4.62 3.39 0.03
CA GLY A 152 5.89 3.73 0.65
C GLY A 152 6.23 2.91 1.89
N LEU A 153 5.24 2.30 2.55
CA LEU A 153 5.45 1.57 3.80
C LEU A 153 6.48 0.44 3.67
N ARG A 154 6.39 -0.33 2.58
CA ARG A 154 7.35 -1.42 2.30
C ARG A 154 8.77 -0.89 2.15
N SER A 155 8.97 0.14 1.35
CA SER A 155 10.31 0.70 1.10
C SER A 155 10.93 1.26 2.37
N ILE A 156 10.15 1.91 3.23
CA ILE A 156 10.63 2.46 4.51
C ILE A 156 11.07 1.32 5.44
N MET A 157 10.30 0.24 5.52
CA MET A 157 10.66 -0.93 6.32
C MET A 157 11.89 -1.65 5.77
N GLU A 158 11.95 -1.87 4.45
CA GLU A 158 13.10 -2.50 3.78
C GLU A 158 14.38 -1.69 3.98
N GLU A 159 14.31 -0.36 3.86
CA GLU A 159 15.44 0.54 4.09
C GLU A 159 15.99 0.41 5.52
N SER A 160 15.10 0.26 6.52
CA SER A 160 15.49 0.14 7.92
C SER A 160 16.00 -1.27 8.31
N LEU A 161 15.55 -2.31 7.60
CA LEU A 161 15.87 -3.70 7.93
C LEU A 161 16.98 -4.28 7.05
N LYS A 162 17.36 -3.62 5.95
CA LYS A 162 18.27 -4.15 4.92
C LYS A 162 19.61 -4.63 5.51
N GLU A 163 20.28 -3.80 6.31
CA GLU A 163 21.57 -4.13 6.91
C GLU A 163 21.44 -5.30 7.87
N ILE A 164 20.38 -5.29 8.69
CA ILE A 164 20.12 -6.36 9.67
C ILE A 164 19.89 -7.69 8.94
N MET A 165 19.06 -7.69 7.91
CA MET A 165 18.76 -8.89 7.11
C MET A 165 19.99 -9.44 6.42
N PHE A 166 20.94 -8.60 6.05
CA PHE A 166 22.20 -9.02 5.46
C PHE A 166 23.14 -9.69 6.47
N GLU A 167 23.18 -9.20 7.71
CA GLU A 167 24.05 -9.69 8.77
C GLU A 167 23.47 -10.94 9.49
N LEU A 168 22.15 -11.13 9.47
CA LEU A 168 21.43 -12.19 10.18
C LEU A 168 22.02 -13.60 10.00
N PRO A 169 22.32 -14.09 8.77
CA PRO A 169 22.78 -15.46 8.55
C PRO A 169 24.14 -15.76 9.24
N GLY A 170 24.87 -14.75 9.63
CA GLY A 170 26.21 -14.89 10.28
C GLY A 170 26.18 -14.93 11.81
N VAL A 171 25.04 -14.72 12.46
CA VAL A 171 24.95 -14.51 13.92
C VAL A 171 24.23 -15.66 14.62
N ASN A 172 24.98 -16.67 15.07
CA ASN A 172 24.44 -17.90 15.68
C ASN A 172 23.81 -17.72 17.09
N SER A 173 24.01 -16.58 17.77
CA SER A 173 23.54 -16.35 19.13
C SER A 173 22.40 -15.34 19.24
N LEU A 174 21.96 -14.76 18.12
CA LEU A 174 20.90 -13.76 18.10
C LEU A 174 19.54 -14.41 18.30
N LYS A 175 18.81 -13.99 19.32
CA LYS A 175 17.48 -14.50 19.65
C LYS A 175 16.37 -13.60 19.12
N ALA A 176 16.51 -12.30 19.31
CA ALA A 176 15.51 -11.33 18.86
C ALA A 176 16.11 -10.01 18.45
N VAL A 177 15.40 -9.31 17.55
CA VAL A 177 15.67 -7.94 17.11
C VAL A 177 14.46 -7.09 17.40
N VAL A 178 14.64 -5.98 18.12
CA VAL A 178 13.57 -5.05 18.46
C VAL A 178 13.81 -3.73 17.76
N ILE A 179 12.84 -3.32 16.94
CA ILE A 179 12.84 -2.08 16.19
C ILE A 179 12.04 -1.02 16.94
N ASP A 180 12.66 0.11 17.22
CA ASP A 180 12.04 1.25 17.85
C ASP A 180 11.98 2.46 16.91
N ARG A 181 11.45 3.58 17.41
CA ARG A 181 11.35 4.84 16.66
C ARG A 181 12.71 5.34 16.16
N ALA A 182 13.75 5.26 17.00
CA ALA A 182 15.07 5.78 16.66
C ALA A 182 15.71 4.99 15.50
N THR A 183 15.47 3.68 15.47
CA THR A 183 15.90 2.82 14.36
C THR A 183 15.29 3.26 13.02
N ILE A 184 14.02 3.66 13.01
CA ILE A 184 13.34 4.09 11.78
C ILE A 184 13.74 5.53 11.41
N LYS A 185 13.73 6.44 12.38
CA LYS A 185 13.93 7.88 12.14
C LYS A 185 15.39 8.24 11.91
N ASP A 186 16.23 7.81 12.84
CA ASP A 186 17.63 8.25 12.92
C ASP A 186 18.61 7.20 12.35
N LYS A 187 18.07 6.07 11.84
CA LYS A 187 18.82 4.92 11.32
C LYS A 187 19.83 4.37 12.33
N THR A 188 19.46 4.42 13.62
CA THR A 188 20.27 3.83 14.67
C THR A 188 20.18 2.31 14.64
N LYS A 189 21.18 1.63 15.22
CA LYS A 189 21.14 0.17 15.32
C LYS A 189 19.97 -0.26 16.22
N PRO A 190 19.23 -1.31 15.83
CA PRO A 190 18.16 -1.86 16.66
C PRO A 190 18.69 -2.51 17.92
N TYR A 191 17.78 -2.84 18.84
CA TYR A 191 18.15 -3.63 20.02
C TYR A 191 18.27 -5.10 19.64
N PHE A 192 19.44 -5.67 19.90
CA PHE A 192 19.73 -7.09 19.72
C PHE A 192 19.62 -7.81 21.04
N VAL A 193 18.84 -8.88 21.07
CA VAL A 193 18.72 -9.78 22.21
C VAL A 193 19.43 -11.08 21.87
N TYR A 194 20.45 -11.43 22.61
CA TYR A 194 21.24 -12.65 22.43
C TYR A 194 20.80 -13.75 23.39
N SER A 195 20.92 -15.01 22.96
CA SER A 195 20.76 -16.14 23.86
C SER A 195 21.95 -16.21 24.85
N GLU A 196 21.68 -16.42 26.14
CA GLU A 196 22.73 -16.78 27.05
C GLU A 196 23.26 -18.17 26.70
N ASP A 197 24.49 -18.23 26.17
CA ASP A 197 25.20 -19.51 26.04
C ASP A 197 25.35 -20.14 27.42
N LYS A 198 24.63 -21.22 27.66
CA LYS A 198 24.94 -22.10 28.79
C LYS A 198 26.37 -22.59 28.56
N LYS A 199 27.36 -22.00 29.25
CA LYS A 199 28.71 -22.53 29.36
C LYS A 199 28.59 -24.01 29.70
N LYS A 200 28.80 -24.91 28.76
CA LYS A 200 29.03 -26.32 29.01
C LYS A 200 30.31 -26.39 29.85
N ASN A 201 30.17 -26.58 31.15
CA ASN A 201 31.25 -27.03 32.01
C ASN A 201 31.75 -28.38 31.47
N ASN A 202 32.72 -28.37 30.61
CA ASN A 202 33.57 -29.52 30.36
C ASN A 202 34.56 -29.63 31.53
N GLN A 203 34.08 -30.25 32.61
CA GLN A 203 35.00 -30.91 33.54
C GLN A 203 35.43 -32.20 32.87
N PHE A 204 36.58 -32.16 32.23
CA PHE A 204 37.34 -33.39 31.97
C PHE A 204 38.07 -33.73 33.25
N LYS A 205 37.75 -34.91 33.79
CA LYS A 205 38.59 -35.70 34.68
C LYS A 205 39.66 -36.39 33.84
#